data_1b33826589b44dc6bff7cf995a1d9f4a
#
_entry.id   1b33826589b44dc6bff7cf995a1d9f4a
#
_cell.length_a   1.000
_cell.length_b   1.000
_cell.length_c   1.000
_cell.angle_alpha   90.00
_cell.angle_beta   90.00
_cell.angle_gamma   90.00
#
_symmetry.space_group_name_H-M   'P 1'
#
loop_
_entity.id
_entity.type
_entity.pdbx_description
1 polymer ?
#
loop_
_entity_poly.entity_id
_entity_poly.type
_entity_poly.pdbx_seq_one_letter_code
_entity_poly.pdbx_strand_id
1 'polypeptide(L)'
;IGLFLLIFLAVPIFQVFYVSFLDQNGHFTLLNFYDFFQNALFIESFYNSFYVAGMSVVLSSIFALPLAYFTSRFNFRGSVIIQSLGFIPLIMPPFVGAVAMKLLFGSNGSINLILNDWFGFKIPFMEGLNGVIFVESIHYFPFILINLITSLNNIDRTMEESAQNLGAKGFGLFRRIVLPLSMPGYVAGASLVFLKVFDDLGTPLLLDVNNMLAPQAYLRISSIGINDPMGYVTVSYT
;
A
#
# COMPACT_ATOMS: atom_id res chain seq x y z
N ILE A 1 -13.33 8.13 -27.89
CA ILE A 1 -12.89 7.73 -26.53
C ILE A 1 -12.58 6.23 -26.49
N GLY A 2 -13.51 5.33 -26.91
CA GLY A 2 -13.29 3.87 -26.86
C GLY A 2 -12.05 3.40 -27.63
N LEU A 3 -11.85 3.86 -28.87
CA LEU A 3 -10.68 3.52 -29.67
C LEU A 3 -9.37 4.03 -29.03
N PHE A 4 -9.39 5.22 -28.45
CA PHE A 4 -8.24 5.78 -27.74
C PHE A 4 -7.87 4.90 -26.53
N LEU A 5 -8.84 4.54 -25.69
CA LEU A 5 -8.61 3.64 -24.55
C LEU A 5 -8.09 2.27 -24.99
N LEU A 6 -8.62 1.74 -26.08
CA LEU A 6 -8.17 0.45 -26.61
C LEU A 6 -6.71 0.51 -27.05
N ILE A 7 -6.31 1.54 -27.80
CA ILE A 7 -4.93 1.67 -28.29
C ILE A 7 -3.95 1.97 -27.16
N PHE A 8 -4.26 2.94 -26.29
CA PHE A 8 -3.30 3.43 -25.30
C PHE A 8 -3.30 2.67 -23.96
N LEU A 9 -4.34 1.90 -23.67
CA LEU A 9 -4.43 1.08 -22.47
C LEU A 9 -4.32 -0.41 -22.79
N ALA A 10 -5.20 -0.94 -23.65
CA ALA A 10 -5.27 -2.38 -23.86
C ALA A 10 -4.08 -2.94 -24.64
N VAL A 11 -3.57 -2.22 -25.65
CA VAL A 11 -2.43 -2.71 -26.45
C VAL A 11 -1.16 -2.83 -25.62
N PRO A 12 -0.72 -1.87 -24.79
CA PRO A 12 0.46 -2.04 -23.94
C PRO A 12 0.31 -3.19 -22.94
N ILE A 13 -0.85 -3.33 -22.29
CA ILE A 13 -1.12 -4.44 -21.37
C ILE A 13 -1.01 -5.78 -22.10
N PHE A 14 -1.66 -5.90 -23.25
CA PHE A 14 -1.59 -7.11 -24.06
C PHE A 14 -0.15 -7.41 -24.51
N GLN A 15 0.62 -6.37 -24.84
CA GLN A 15 2.02 -6.53 -25.24
C GLN A 15 2.89 -7.08 -24.09
N VAL A 16 2.68 -6.63 -22.86
CA VAL A 16 3.39 -7.14 -21.69
C VAL A 16 3.13 -8.66 -21.56
N PHE A 17 1.86 -9.07 -21.59
CA PHE A 17 1.52 -10.50 -21.54
C PHE A 17 2.08 -11.27 -22.74
N TYR A 18 1.95 -10.73 -23.94
CA TYR A 18 2.45 -11.39 -25.15
C TYR A 18 3.97 -11.65 -25.07
N VAL A 19 4.76 -10.66 -24.70
CA VAL A 19 6.21 -10.78 -24.58
C VAL A 19 6.61 -11.74 -23.45
N SER A 20 5.88 -11.79 -22.34
CA SER A 20 6.15 -12.72 -21.24
C SER A 20 6.01 -14.19 -21.64
N PHE A 21 5.25 -14.50 -22.70
CA PHE A 21 5.11 -15.84 -23.27
C PHE A 21 6.11 -16.15 -24.42
N LEU A 22 7.05 -15.27 -24.73
CA LEU A 22 8.04 -15.50 -25.77
C LEU A 22 9.40 -15.85 -25.16
N ASP A 23 10.15 -16.75 -25.83
CA ASP A 23 11.56 -16.95 -25.55
C ASP A 23 12.43 -15.87 -26.25
N GLN A 24 13.74 -15.93 -26.07
CA GLN A 24 14.68 -15.00 -26.70
C GLN A 24 14.69 -15.12 -28.25
N ASN A 25 14.18 -16.22 -28.82
CA ASN A 25 14.08 -16.46 -30.26
C ASN A 25 12.69 -16.09 -30.82
N GLY A 26 11.79 -15.63 -29.99
CA GLY A 26 10.42 -15.25 -30.37
C GLY A 26 9.44 -16.43 -30.45
N HIS A 27 9.78 -17.62 -29.96
CA HIS A 27 8.88 -18.77 -29.91
C HIS A 27 8.04 -18.75 -28.63
N PHE A 28 6.81 -19.22 -28.73
CA PHE A 28 5.92 -19.31 -27.56
C PHE A 28 6.42 -20.33 -26.55
N THR A 29 6.54 -19.91 -25.28
CA THR A 29 7.02 -20.74 -24.18
C THR A 29 6.37 -20.40 -22.86
N LEU A 30 6.24 -21.37 -21.98
CA LEU A 30 5.88 -21.20 -20.56
C LEU A 30 7.09 -21.27 -19.63
N LEU A 31 8.29 -21.53 -20.18
CA LEU A 31 9.51 -21.71 -19.39
C LEU A 31 9.87 -20.45 -18.59
N ASN A 32 9.60 -19.26 -19.13
CA ASN A 32 9.86 -18.00 -18.41
C ASN A 32 9.13 -17.94 -17.06
N PHE A 33 7.88 -18.43 -17.00
CA PHE A 33 7.10 -18.49 -15.76
C PHE A 33 7.63 -19.55 -14.80
N TYR A 34 8.08 -20.69 -15.35
CA TYR A 34 8.73 -21.72 -14.55
C TYR A 34 10.06 -21.23 -13.98
N ASP A 35 10.91 -20.60 -14.79
CA ASP A 35 12.20 -20.05 -14.42
C ASP A 35 12.09 -18.92 -13.37
N PHE A 36 11.00 -18.15 -13.42
CA PHE A 36 10.69 -17.16 -12.38
C PHE A 36 10.64 -17.82 -11.01
N PHE A 37 9.94 -18.95 -10.87
CA PHE A 37 9.83 -19.69 -9.60
C PHE A 37 11.05 -20.59 -9.29
N GLN A 38 12.05 -20.70 -10.17
CA GLN A 38 13.33 -21.33 -9.88
C GLN A 38 14.39 -20.34 -9.39
N ASN A 39 14.21 -19.06 -9.64
CA ASN A 39 15.15 -18.03 -9.24
C ASN A 39 14.81 -17.52 -7.84
N ALA A 40 15.75 -17.75 -6.90
CA ALA A 40 15.58 -17.36 -5.51
C ALA A 40 15.27 -15.88 -5.32
N LEU A 41 15.87 -14.98 -6.13
CA LEU A 41 15.64 -13.54 -6.05
C LEU A 41 14.19 -13.16 -6.40
N PHE A 42 13.62 -13.79 -7.42
CA PHE A 42 12.23 -13.49 -7.82
C PHE A 42 11.21 -14.04 -6.83
N ILE A 43 11.45 -15.25 -6.31
CA ILE A 43 10.62 -15.83 -5.23
C ILE A 43 10.65 -14.92 -4.00
N GLU A 44 11.84 -14.51 -3.57
CA GLU A 44 12.00 -13.59 -2.44
C GLU A 44 11.27 -12.27 -2.69
N SER A 45 11.42 -11.70 -3.90
CA SER A 45 10.77 -10.46 -4.27
C SER A 45 9.24 -10.58 -4.27
N PHE A 46 8.71 -11.72 -4.71
CA PHE A 46 7.28 -12.02 -4.67
C PHE A 46 6.76 -12.05 -3.24
N TYR A 47 7.39 -12.81 -2.36
CA TYR A 47 7.01 -12.88 -0.95
C TYR A 47 7.16 -11.54 -0.24
N ASN A 48 8.23 -10.80 -0.50
CA ASN A 48 8.46 -9.49 0.09
C ASN A 48 7.38 -8.48 -0.33
N SER A 49 6.96 -8.47 -1.60
CA SER A 49 5.89 -7.59 -2.08
C SER A 49 4.56 -7.91 -1.39
N PHE A 50 4.19 -9.18 -1.25
CA PHE A 50 3.00 -9.58 -0.50
C PHE A 50 3.08 -9.24 0.98
N TYR A 51 4.25 -9.47 1.59
CA TYR A 51 4.49 -9.15 2.99
C TYR A 51 4.37 -7.65 3.25
N VAL A 52 5.04 -6.83 2.45
CA VAL A 52 5.00 -5.37 2.57
C VAL A 52 3.59 -4.86 2.35
N ALA A 53 2.91 -5.28 1.29
CA ALA A 53 1.53 -4.86 1.00
C ALA A 53 0.57 -5.26 2.13
N GLY A 54 0.65 -6.51 2.61
CA GLY A 54 -0.18 -6.99 3.70
C GLY A 54 0.06 -6.26 5.03
N MET A 55 1.34 -6.07 5.39
CA MET A 55 1.70 -5.35 6.62
C MET A 55 1.37 -3.86 6.54
N SER A 56 1.47 -3.24 5.37
CA SER A 56 1.05 -1.86 5.15
C SER A 56 -0.45 -1.69 5.31
N VAL A 57 -1.27 -2.65 4.86
CA VAL A 57 -2.72 -2.65 5.13
C VAL A 57 -3.00 -2.72 6.63
N VAL A 58 -2.31 -3.60 7.36
CA VAL A 58 -2.49 -3.73 8.82
C VAL A 58 -2.14 -2.43 9.53
N LEU A 59 -0.97 -1.86 9.22
CA LEU A 59 -0.52 -0.62 9.86
C LEU A 59 -1.39 0.58 9.46
N SER A 60 -1.79 0.70 8.20
CA SER A 60 -2.75 1.70 7.72
C SER A 60 -4.09 1.60 8.44
N SER A 61 -4.55 0.37 8.73
CA SER A 61 -5.80 0.13 9.45
C SER A 61 -5.72 0.61 10.91
N ILE A 62 -4.56 0.48 11.55
CA ILE A 62 -4.34 0.98 12.92
C ILE A 62 -4.52 2.51 12.99
N PHE A 63 -4.13 3.25 11.93
CA PHE A 63 -4.35 4.69 11.85
C PHE A 63 -5.78 5.03 11.39
N ALA A 64 -6.27 4.37 10.35
CA ALA A 64 -7.53 4.73 9.72
C ALA A 64 -8.76 4.37 10.55
N LEU A 65 -8.79 3.19 11.21
CA LEU A 65 -9.97 2.73 11.96
C LEU A 65 -10.37 3.67 13.11
N PRO A 66 -9.44 4.03 14.03
CA PRO A 66 -9.79 4.98 15.09
C PRO A 66 -10.19 6.35 14.52
N LEU A 67 -9.42 6.85 13.55
CA LEU A 67 -9.67 8.17 12.97
C LEU A 67 -11.04 8.24 12.29
N ALA A 68 -11.39 7.24 11.46
CA ALA A 68 -12.70 7.14 10.82
C ALA A 68 -13.83 7.06 11.83
N TYR A 69 -13.70 6.20 12.85
CA TYR A 69 -14.72 6.01 13.87
C TYR A 69 -14.97 7.29 14.68
N PHE A 70 -13.90 7.92 15.19
CA PHE A 70 -14.04 9.13 15.99
C PHE A 70 -14.60 10.30 15.18
N THR A 71 -14.14 10.51 13.96
CA THR A 71 -14.62 11.62 13.13
C THR A 71 -16.02 11.43 12.58
N SER A 72 -16.49 10.17 12.42
CA SER A 72 -17.84 9.87 11.93
C SER A 72 -18.90 9.78 13.03
N ARG A 73 -18.52 9.42 14.26
CA ARG A 73 -19.49 9.16 15.36
C ARG A 73 -19.53 10.24 16.42
N PHE A 74 -18.49 11.04 16.56
CA PHE A 74 -18.43 12.08 17.58
C PHE A 74 -18.40 13.46 16.96
N ASN A 75 -19.35 14.31 17.38
CA ASN A 75 -19.36 15.72 17.00
C ASN A 75 -18.49 16.51 17.99
N PHE A 76 -17.27 16.84 17.61
CA PHE A 76 -16.37 17.69 18.38
C PHE A 76 -15.79 18.81 17.52
N ARG A 77 -15.41 19.92 18.19
CA ARG A 77 -14.78 21.06 17.50
C ARG A 77 -13.44 20.61 16.91
N GLY A 78 -13.29 20.74 15.59
CA GLY A 78 -12.07 20.35 14.89
C GLY A 78 -12.12 18.97 14.22
N SER A 79 -13.22 18.20 14.28
CA SER A 79 -13.35 16.91 13.59
C SER A 79 -13.07 17.00 12.10
N VAL A 80 -13.57 18.07 11.46
CA VAL A 80 -13.33 18.35 10.03
C VAL A 80 -11.85 18.62 9.75
N ILE A 81 -11.18 19.38 10.64
CA ILE A 81 -9.75 19.69 10.48
C ILE A 81 -8.93 18.40 10.60
N ILE A 82 -9.19 17.56 11.59
CA ILE A 82 -8.49 16.29 11.80
C ILE A 82 -8.72 15.36 10.62
N GLN A 83 -9.95 15.28 10.11
CA GLN A 83 -10.26 14.50 8.91
C GLN A 83 -9.52 15.02 7.68
N SER A 84 -9.50 16.34 7.48
CA SER A 84 -8.78 16.97 6.36
C SER A 84 -7.28 16.75 6.44
N LEU A 85 -6.69 16.83 7.64
CA LEU A 85 -5.28 16.51 7.88
C LEU A 85 -4.97 15.03 7.55
N GLY A 86 -5.92 14.14 7.83
CA GLY A 86 -5.82 12.73 7.46
C GLY A 86 -5.72 12.49 5.95
N PHE A 87 -6.14 13.44 5.11
CA PHE A 87 -6.06 13.32 3.65
C PHE A 87 -4.79 13.95 3.03
N ILE A 88 -4.02 14.71 3.82
CA ILE A 88 -2.80 15.37 3.32
C ILE A 88 -1.83 14.41 2.63
N PRO A 89 -1.58 13.18 3.15
CA PRO A 89 -0.64 12.27 2.51
C PRO A 89 -0.99 11.92 1.05
N LEU A 90 -2.26 11.92 0.68
CA LEU A 90 -2.69 11.65 -0.70
C LEU A 90 -2.33 12.77 -1.70
N ILE A 91 -2.12 13.98 -1.21
CA ILE A 91 -1.79 15.13 -2.06
C ILE A 91 -0.31 15.09 -2.48
N MET A 92 0.53 14.48 -1.65
CA MET A 92 1.96 14.39 -1.91
C MET A 92 2.27 13.17 -2.80
N PRO A 93 3.18 13.30 -3.78
CA PRO A 93 3.69 12.12 -4.47
C PRO A 93 4.39 11.16 -3.49
N PRO A 94 4.21 9.81 -3.62
CA PRO A 94 4.74 8.83 -2.67
C PRO A 94 6.24 9.00 -2.39
N PHE A 95 7.04 9.21 -3.43
CA PHE A 95 8.49 9.37 -3.30
C PHE A 95 8.90 10.61 -2.48
N VAL A 96 8.11 11.69 -2.48
CA VAL A 96 8.38 12.88 -1.64
C VAL A 96 8.20 12.53 -0.17
N GLY A 97 7.15 11.77 0.15
CA GLY A 97 6.92 11.24 1.48
C GLY A 97 8.06 10.33 1.94
N ALA A 98 8.54 9.43 1.08
CA ALA A 98 9.65 8.54 1.37
C ALA A 98 10.95 9.31 1.68
N VAL A 99 11.29 10.32 0.88
CA VAL A 99 12.47 11.19 1.14
C VAL A 99 12.32 11.93 2.46
N ALA A 100 11.17 12.54 2.72
CA ALA A 100 10.92 13.27 3.96
C ALA A 100 11.05 12.35 5.19
N MET A 101 10.47 11.15 5.13
CA MET A 101 10.55 10.17 6.21
C MET A 101 11.99 9.64 6.40
N LYS A 102 12.74 9.40 5.31
CA LYS A 102 14.16 9.01 5.38
C LYS A 102 15.02 10.10 6.03
N LEU A 103 14.75 11.39 5.74
CA LEU A 103 15.43 12.52 6.37
C LEU A 103 15.08 12.71 7.86
N LEU A 104 13.87 12.35 8.27
CA LEU A 104 13.43 12.46 9.66
C LEU A 104 13.85 11.25 10.48
N PHE A 105 13.57 10.05 10.01
CA PHE A 105 13.64 8.79 10.76
C PHE A 105 14.72 7.83 10.30
N GLY A 106 15.44 8.13 9.22
CA GLY A 106 16.58 7.31 8.77
C GLY A 106 17.71 7.25 9.82
N SER A 107 18.66 6.36 9.65
CA SER A 107 19.77 6.13 10.60
C SER A 107 20.56 7.40 10.95
N ASN A 108 20.65 8.35 10.00
CA ASN A 108 21.25 9.68 10.19
C ASN A 108 20.18 10.80 10.11
N GLY A 109 18.89 10.45 10.28
CA GLY A 109 17.80 11.41 10.28
C GLY A 109 17.75 12.23 11.56
N SER A 110 17.07 13.39 11.48
CA SER A 110 17.03 14.37 12.57
C SER A 110 16.55 13.76 13.90
N ILE A 111 15.59 12.86 13.86
CA ILE A 111 15.05 12.21 15.08
C ILE A 111 16.08 11.23 15.65
N ASN A 112 16.73 10.42 14.83
CA ASN A 112 17.77 9.51 15.30
C ASN A 112 19.02 10.24 15.81
N LEU A 113 19.35 11.39 15.27
CA LEU A 113 20.43 12.24 15.82
C LEU A 113 20.07 12.74 17.23
N ILE A 114 18.85 13.27 17.42
CA ILE A 114 18.39 13.71 18.74
C ILE A 114 18.34 12.55 19.74
N LEU A 115 17.84 11.38 19.33
CA LEU A 115 17.81 10.19 20.20
C LEU A 115 19.21 9.72 20.58
N ASN A 116 20.15 9.75 19.62
CA ASN A 116 21.53 9.40 19.90
C ASN A 116 22.22 10.38 20.85
N ASP A 117 21.98 11.69 20.68
CA ASP A 117 22.58 12.73 21.53
C ASP A 117 22.02 12.73 22.95
N TRP A 118 20.75 12.41 23.13
CA TRP A 118 20.07 12.45 24.43
C TRP A 118 20.09 11.12 25.17
N PHE A 119 19.97 10.02 24.44
CA PHE A 119 19.76 8.67 25.02
C PHE A 119 20.84 7.67 24.60
N GLY A 120 21.75 8.00 23.67
CA GLY A 120 22.84 7.13 23.24
C GLY A 120 22.41 5.94 22.37
N PHE A 121 21.20 5.94 21.79
CA PHE A 121 20.75 4.89 20.89
C PHE A 121 20.09 5.43 19.61
N LYS A 122 20.07 4.63 18.55
CA LYS A 122 19.36 4.89 17.30
C LYS A 122 18.32 3.81 17.05
N ILE A 123 17.23 4.16 16.39
CA ILE A 123 16.17 3.23 16.00
C ILE A 123 16.22 3.04 14.48
N PRO A 124 16.73 1.91 13.95
CA PRO A 124 16.89 1.69 12.50
C PRO A 124 15.60 1.16 11.84
N PHE A 125 14.41 1.70 12.21
CA PHE A 125 13.14 1.18 11.70
C PHE A 125 12.84 1.59 10.25
N MET A 126 13.57 2.56 9.71
CA MET A 126 13.46 3.00 8.30
C MET A 126 14.35 2.20 7.35
N GLU A 127 14.98 1.12 7.82
CA GLU A 127 15.84 0.28 7.01
C GLU A 127 15.09 -0.94 6.48
N GLY A 128 15.40 -1.33 5.23
CA GLY A 128 14.82 -2.50 4.58
C GLY A 128 13.29 -2.43 4.44
N LEU A 129 12.64 -3.59 4.46
CA LEU A 129 11.20 -3.73 4.27
C LEU A 129 10.37 -2.97 5.33
N ASN A 130 10.86 -2.84 6.55
CA ASN A 130 10.15 -2.14 7.62
C ASN A 130 10.00 -0.64 7.31
N GLY A 131 11.03 -0.02 6.74
CA GLY A 131 10.98 1.36 6.29
C GLY A 131 9.93 1.56 5.19
N VAL A 132 9.89 0.65 4.22
CA VAL A 132 8.88 0.67 3.15
C VAL A 132 7.49 0.55 3.76
N ILE A 133 7.22 -0.45 4.61
CA ILE A 133 5.93 -0.65 5.28
C ILE A 133 5.48 0.63 6.01
N PHE A 134 6.38 1.26 6.75
CA PHE A 134 6.06 2.46 7.51
C PHE A 134 5.66 3.64 6.61
N VAL A 135 6.47 3.93 5.60
CA VAL A 135 6.21 5.03 4.65
C VAL A 135 4.91 4.81 3.90
N GLU A 136 4.74 3.61 3.32
CA GLU A 136 3.56 3.22 2.55
C GLU A 136 2.29 3.29 3.39
N SER A 137 2.37 2.83 4.64
CA SER A 137 1.23 2.86 5.54
C SER A 137 0.75 4.27 5.84
N ILE A 138 1.67 5.20 6.10
CA ILE A 138 1.34 6.61 6.36
C ILE A 138 0.86 7.30 5.08
N HIS A 139 1.41 6.90 3.92
CA HIS A 139 1.01 7.49 2.66
C HIS A 139 -0.39 7.04 2.22
N TYR A 140 -0.71 5.76 2.36
CA TYR A 140 -1.92 5.17 1.80
C TYR A 140 -3.06 4.91 2.79
N PHE A 141 -2.89 5.11 4.13
CA PHE A 141 -4.00 4.94 5.07
C PHE A 141 -5.24 5.79 4.74
N PRO A 142 -5.15 6.95 4.08
CA PRO A 142 -6.32 7.73 3.72
C PRO A 142 -7.28 7.00 2.78
N PHE A 143 -6.83 6.02 1.99
CA PHE A 143 -7.74 5.20 1.18
C PHE A 143 -8.69 4.37 2.06
N ILE A 144 -8.18 3.77 3.14
CA ILE A 144 -9.02 3.10 4.12
C ILE A 144 -9.90 4.12 4.84
N LEU A 145 -9.34 5.26 5.22
CA LEU A 145 -10.03 6.32 5.95
C LEU A 145 -11.28 6.82 5.19
N ILE A 146 -11.12 7.19 3.91
CA ILE A 146 -12.22 7.71 3.07
C ILE A 146 -13.33 6.67 2.92
N ASN A 147 -12.97 5.44 2.58
CA ASN A 147 -13.94 4.36 2.37
C ASN A 147 -14.68 4.00 3.66
N LEU A 148 -13.97 3.98 4.80
CA LEU A 148 -14.57 3.74 6.11
C LEU A 148 -15.52 4.87 6.53
N ILE A 149 -15.11 6.13 6.41
CA ILE A 149 -15.96 7.28 6.73
C ILE A 149 -17.26 7.23 5.91
N THR A 150 -17.13 6.96 4.60
CA THR A 150 -18.28 6.84 3.71
C THR A 150 -19.20 5.69 4.15
N SER A 151 -18.63 4.53 4.45
CA SER A 151 -19.40 3.38 4.92
C SER A 151 -20.06 3.63 6.27
N LEU A 152 -19.33 4.20 7.23
CA LEU A 152 -19.87 4.54 8.55
C LEU A 152 -21.01 5.56 8.47
N ASN A 153 -20.89 6.57 7.60
CA ASN A 153 -21.95 7.56 7.43
C ASN A 153 -23.21 7.01 6.77
N ASN A 154 -23.11 5.91 6.04
CA ASN A 154 -24.24 5.21 5.42
C ASN A 154 -24.93 4.20 6.36
N ILE A 155 -24.37 3.92 7.54
CA ILE A 155 -25.02 3.07 8.54
C ILE A 155 -26.17 3.85 9.20
N ASP A 156 -27.38 3.27 9.16
CA ASP A 156 -28.54 3.83 9.85
C ASP A 156 -28.30 3.84 11.37
N ARG A 157 -28.38 5.02 11.97
CA ARG A 157 -28.21 5.21 13.43
C ARG A 157 -29.23 4.44 14.25
N THR A 158 -30.40 4.17 13.70
CA THR A 158 -31.45 3.38 14.40
C THR A 158 -30.97 1.97 14.70
N MET A 159 -30.08 1.38 13.89
CA MET A 159 -29.46 0.08 14.16
C MET A 159 -28.55 0.13 15.39
N GLU A 160 -27.76 1.20 15.53
CA GLU A 160 -26.88 1.39 16.68
C GLU A 160 -27.68 1.67 17.95
N GLU A 161 -28.73 2.51 17.86
CA GLU A 161 -29.65 2.82 18.98
C GLU A 161 -30.38 1.57 19.43
N SER A 162 -30.88 0.75 18.51
CA SER A 162 -31.55 -0.52 18.84
C SER A 162 -30.59 -1.49 19.56
N ALA A 163 -29.35 -1.58 19.13
CA ALA A 163 -28.33 -2.40 19.79
C ALA A 163 -27.99 -1.86 21.18
N GLN A 164 -27.94 -0.52 21.35
CA GLN A 164 -27.73 0.12 22.66
C GLN A 164 -28.92 -0.18 23.62
N ASN A 165 -30.15 -0.16 23.14
CA ASN A 165 -31.32 -0.52 23.93
C ASN A 165 -31.29 -1.99 24.40
N LEU A 166 -30.65 -2.87 23.60
CA LEU A 166 -30.37 -4.27 23.97
C LEU A 166 -29.15 -4.45 24.86
N GLY A 167 -28.52 -3.34 25.31
CA GLY A 167 -27.40 -3.35 26.27
C GLY A 167 -26.01 -3.33 25.64
N ALA A 168 -25.88 -3.22 24.31
CA ALA A 168 -24.57 -3.08 23.67
C ALA A 168 -23.99 -1.68 23.95
N LYS A 169 -22.75 -1.60 24.47
CA LYS A 169 -22.10 -0.30 24.81
C LYS A 169 -20.62 -0.30 24.41
N GLY A 170 -20.09 0.91 24.15
CA GLY A 170 -18.67 1.15 23.94
C GLY A 170 -18.03 0.24 22.88
N PHE A 171 -16.92 -0.38 23.21
CA PHE A 171 -16.19 -1.28 22.29
C PHE A 171 -17.00 -2.49 21.84
N GLY A 172 -17.95 -2.97 22.67
CA GLY A 172 -18.84 -4.08 22.32
C GLY A 172 -19.78 -3.70 21.17
N LEU A 173 -20.35 -2.49 21.18
CA LEU A 173 -21.16 -1.94 20.09
C LEU A 173 -20.32 -1.80 18.81
N PHE A 174 -19.12 -1.21 18.92
CA PHE A 174 -18.22 -1.08 17.78
C PHE A 174 -17.91 -2.43 17.14
N ARG A 175 -17.41 -3.40 17.92
CA ARG A 175 -16.95 -4.69 17.38
C ARG A 175 -18.07 -5.56 16.80
N ARG A 176 -19.27 -5.52 17.41
CA ARG A 176 -20.37 -6.43 17.05
C ARG A 176 -21.34 -5.86 16.03
N ILE A 177 -21.44 -4.54 15.94
CA ILE A 177 -22.41 -3.87 15.08
C ILE A 177 -21.72 -2.96 14.07
N VAL A 178 -21.01 -1.94 14.53
CA VAL A 178 -20.48 -0.89 13.65
C VAL A 178 -19.41 -1.44 12.70
N LEU A 179 -18.45 -2.19 13.22
CA LEU A 179 -17.36 -2.74 12.42
C LEU A 179 -17.86 -3.72 11.34
N PRO A 180 -18.70 -4.72 11.63
CA PRO A 180 -19.24 -5.60 10.59
C PRO A 180 -20.06 -4.86 9.53
N LEU A 181 -20.87 -3.87 9.90
CA LEU A 181 -21.64 -3.08 8.95
C LEU A 181 -20.76 -2.16 8.08
N SER A 182 -19.60 -1.74 8.58
CA SER A 182 -18.63 -0.94 7.83
C SER A 182 -17.63 -1.78 7.01
N MET A 183 -17.65 -3.12 7.15
CA MET A 183 -16.71 -4.02 6.46
C MET A 183 -16.64 -3.84 4.96
N PRO A 184 -17.73 -3.62 4.21
CA PRO A 184 -17.63 -3.39 2.77
C PRO A 184 -16.74 -2.20 2.42
N GLY A 185 -16.87 -1.08 3.15
CA GLY A 185 -16.00 0.09 2.98
C GLY A 185 -14.56 -0.17 3.41
N TYR A 186 -14.38 -0.89 4.52
CA TYR A 186 -13.04 -1.29 4.96
C TYR A 186 -12.33 -2.15 3.92
N VAL A 187 -12.98 -3.20 3.41
CA VAL A 187 -12.39 -4.11 2.41
C VAL A 187 -12.05 -3.35 1.13
N ALA A 188 -12.93 -2.45 0.66
CA ALA A 188 -12.65 -1.63 -0.51
C ALA A 188 -11.40 -0.76 -0.31
N GLY A 189 -11.30 -0.05 0.82
CA GLY A 189 -10.15 0.77 1.15
C GLY A 189 -8.86 -0.04 1.35
N ALA A 190 -8.95 -1.17 2.05
CA ALA A 190 -7.83 -2.08 2.29
C ALA A 190 -7.29 -2.69 0.99
N SER A 191 -8.18 -3.08 0.07
CA SER A 191 -7.78 -3.57 -1.26
C SER A 191 -7.05 -2.50 -2.06
N LEU A 192 -7.50 -1.24 -2.00
CA LEU A 192 -6.80 -0.13 -2.67
C LEU A 192 -5.41 0.09 -2.08
N VAL A 193 -5.26 0.05 -0.74
CA VAL A 193 -3.94 0.16 -0.10
C VAL A 193 -3.05 -1.00 -0.54
N PHE A 194 -3.56 -2.23 -0.50
CA PHE A 194 -2.80 -3.40 -0.92
C PHE A 194 -2.29 -3.26 -2.36
N LEU A 195 -3.17 -2.92 -3.32
CA LEU A 195 -2.80 -2.77 -4.72
C LEU A 195 -1.79 -1.63 -4.94
N LYS A 196 -1.97 -0.49 -4.25
CA LYS A 196 -1.07 0.65 -4.37
C LYS A 196 0.33 0.36 -3.83
N VAL A 197 0.43 -0.33 -2.71
CA VAL A 197 1.71 -0.72 -2.12
C VAL A 197 2.38 -1.83 -2.93
N PHE A 198 1.60 -2.78 -3.45
CA PHE A 198 2.12 -3.90 -4.23
C PHE A 198 2.77 -3.44 -5.53
N ASP A 199 2.20 -2.42 -6.18
CA ASP A 199 2.64 -1.84 -7.45
C ASP A 199 3.64 -0.67 -7.27
N ASP A 200 3.94 -0.24 -6.02
CA ASP A 200 4.83 0.91 -5.83
C ASP A 200 6.28 0.57 -6.15
N LEU A 201 6.85 1.39 -7.00
CA LEU A 201 8.24 1.34 -7.41
C LEU A 201 9.10 2.39 -6.67
N GLY A 202 8.51 3.55 -6.42
CA GLY A 202 9.25 4.73 -5.99
C GLY A 202 9.81 4.62 -4.58
N THR A 203 8.97 4.25 -3.63
CA THR A 203 9.36 4.15 -2.22
C THR A 203 10.42 3.08 -1.97
N PRO A 204 10.28 1.83 -2.47
CA PRO A 204 11.31 0.82 -2.29
C PRO A 204 12.67 1.23 -2.87
N LEU A 205 12.71 1.77 -4.09
CA LEU A 205 13.96 2.22 -4.71
C LEU A 205 14.64 3.35 -3.92
N LEU A 206 13.87 4.30 -3.38
CA LEU A 206 14.41 5.39 -2.56
C LEU A 206 14.94 4.93 -1.19
N LEU A 207 14.41 3.83 -0.68
CA LEU A 207 14.87 3.21 0.56
C LEU A 207 15.92 2.12 0.32
N ASP A 208 16.44 2.00 -0.90
CA ASP A 208 17.44 1.01 -1.31
C ASP A 208 16.97 -0.45 -1.15
N VAL A 209 15.65 -0.67 -1.26
CA VAL A 209 15.01 -1.99 -1.20
C VAL A 209 14.72 -2.50 -2.61
N ASN A 210 15.61 -3.34 -3.12
CA ASN A 210 15.51 -3.84 -4.50
C ASN A 210 14.88 -5.23 -4.62
N ASN A 211 14.65 -5.93 -3.51
CA ASN A 211 14.10 -7.29 -3.46
C ASN A 211 12.57 -7.30 -3.30
N MET A 212 11.89 -6.50 -4.13
CA MET A 212 10.44 -6.48 -4.34
C MET A 212 10.12 -6.57 -5.84
N LEU A 213 8.92 -6.97 -6.22
CA LEU A 213 8.54 -7.22 -7.62
C LEU A 213 8.69 -5.99 -8.51
N ALA A 214 8.08 -4.86 -8.16
CA ALA A 214 8.12 -3.66 -8.98
C ALA A 214 9.55 -3.13 -9.18
N PRO A 215 10.42 -3.01 -8.14
CA PRO A 215 11.84 -2.75 -8.32
C PRO A 215 12.57 -3.75 -9.22
N GLN A 216 12.33 -5.05 -9.06
CA GLN A 216 12.98 -6.08 -9.88
C GLN A 216 12.55 -5.99 -11.35
N ALA A 217 11.28 -5.77 -11.62
CA ALA A 217 10.78 -5.54 -12.97
C ALA A 217 11.47 -4.34 -13.63
N TYR A 218 11.53 -3.22 -12.92
CA TYR A 218 12.18 -2.00 -13.41
C TYR A 218 13.68 -2.19 -13.65
N LEU A 219 14.41 -2.77 -12.68
CA LEU A 219 15.85 -2.98 -12.80
C LEU A 219 16.19 -3.93 -13.95
N ARG A 220 15.40 -4.96 -14.18
CA ARG A 220 15.55 -5.88 -15.31
C ARG A 220 15.38 -5.18 -16.65
N ILE A 221 14.27 -4.48 -16.83
CA ILE A 221 13.98 -3.76 -18.08
C ILE A 221 15.01 -2.66 -18.34
N SER A 222 15.45 -1.95 -17.30
CA SER A 222 16.41 -0.85 -17.44
C SER A 222 17.86 -1.31 -17.65
N SER A 223 18.27 -2.47 -17.10
CA SER A 223 19.65 -2.95 -17.17
C SER A 223 19.91 -3.90 -18.33
N ILE A 224 18.99 -4.79 -18.66
CA ILE A 224 19.13 -5.78 -19.74
C ILE A 224 18.45 -5.30 -21.03
N GLY A 225 17.43 -4.49 -20.91
CA GLY A 225 16.68 -3.88 -22.01
C GLY A 225 15.28 -4.47 -22.18
N ILE A 226 14.54 -3.82 -23.07
CA ILE A 226 13.13 -4.15 -23.36
C ILE A 226 12.92 -5.51 -24.05
N ASN A 227 13.97 -6.23 -24.39
CA ASN A 227 13.89 -7.55 -25.02
C ASN A 227 14.05 -8.69 -24.00
N ASP A 228 14.21 -8.41 -22.70
CA ASP A 228 14.29 -9.46 -21.67
C ASP A 228 12.89 -9.97 -21.28
N PRO A 229 12.51 -11.20 -21.68
CA PRO A 229 11.19 -11.76 -21.34
C PRO A 229 10.96 -11.86 -19.83
N MET A 230 12.02 -12.07 -19.02
CA MET A 230 11.90 -12.18 -17.57
C MET A 230 11.47 -10.86 -16.90
N GLY A 231 11.86 -9.71 -17.45
CA GLY A 231 11.37 -8.41 -17.03
C GLY A 231 9.84 -8.30 -17.19
N TYR A 232 9.31 -8.75 -18.33
CA TYR A 232 7.87 -8.73 -18.60
C TYR A 232 7.11 -9.76 -17.76
N VAL A 233 7.68 -10.95 -17.52
CA VAL A 233 7.11 -11.92 -16.57
C VAL A 233 6.98 -11.29 -15.18
N THR A 234 8.02 -10.61 -14.71
CA THR A 234 7.97 -9.92 -13.40
C THR A 234 6.88 -8.84 -13.38
N VAL A 235 6.76 -8.04 -14.46
CA VAL A 235 5.67 -7.05 -14.59
C VAL A 235 4.30 -7.72 -14.60
N SER A 236 4.15 -8.88 -15.20
CA SER A 236 2.85 -9.58 -15.25
C SER A 236 2.35 -10.07 -13.89
N TYR A 237 3.23 -10.13 -12.87
CA TYR A 237 2.91 -10.45 -11.48
C TYR A 237 2.69 -9.21 -10.58
N THR A 238 3.05 -8.01 -11.03
CA THR A 238 2.74 -6.74 -10.36
C THR A 238 1.40 -6.18 -10.82
#